data_e47cc9ab0aa30bdfa5d7e8a6ef0e6bc4
#
_entry.id   e47cc9ab0aa30bdfa5d7e8a6ef0e6bc4
#
_cell.length_a   1.000
_cell.length_b   1.000
_cell.length_c   1.000
_cell.angle_alpha   90.00
_cell.angle_beta   90.00
_cell.angle_gamma   90.00
#
_symmetry.space_group_name_H-M   'P 1'
#
loop_
_entity.id
_entity.type
_entity.pdbx_description
1 polymer ?
#
loop_
_entity_poly.entity_id
_entity_poly.type
_entity_poly.pdbx_seq_one_letter_code
_entity_poly.pdbx_strand_id
1 'polypeptide(L)'
;MNKQKLYQYYIDKDYNCAETLIRVANEEYNLGMPEETLKLVSGFGGGMGCGETCGALSSAIAVISTFLVEDKAHATEGFGDKCGEFCRRFEREEGSTLCSAIKENNSVEGRRCLKTVEDAYALLEKFLITEHKIPEKEEEVTVSPENIKRVKGFGFLHNKGTNKFSGRVITRNGKITARENRQIAEAAARFGDGHIAMTTRLTMEVTGIPYEDIEPFRAYLSEAGLETGGTGSRVRPVVSCKGTTCQYGLFDTFELADEIHERFYKGYYSVNLPHKFKIAVGGCPNNCVKPSLNDFGIIGQQIPVFESDQCRGCNKCAIETGCPIKIAKVIDGKLVIPEDACNHCGRCVGKCPFGAIPTGIYGYKVVIGGRWGKKSAEGKALDRIFTTKEEVLSTLEKAILVFREQGQTGERFSDTIERLGFVNVEAQLLNDDILARKDEIIGAQVHLTGGATC
;
A
#
# COMPACT_ATOMS: atom_id res chain seq x y z
N MET A 1 26.61 10.51 -0.55
CA MET A 1 27.02 11.22 0.70
C MET A 1 25.85 11.46 1.65
N ASN A 2 25.97 11.09 2.92
CA ASN A 2 24.91 11.25 3.93
C ASN A 2 25.12 12.53 4.78
N LYS A 3 24.73 13.68 4.24
CA LYS A 3 24.88 14.99 4.93
C LYS A 3 24.18 15.04 6.29
N GLN A 4 23.06 14.34 6.44
CA GLN A 4 22.31 14.31 7.70
C GLN A 4 23.10 13.62 8.82
N LYS A 5 23.83 12.53 8.54
CA LYS A 5 24.68 11.86 9.52
C LYS A 5 25.90 12.73 9.87
N LEU A 6 26.53 13.38 8.89
CA LEU A 6 27.64 14.30 9.15
C LEU A 6 27.18 15.42 10.09
N TYR A 7 26.03 16.04 9.84
CA TYR A 7 25.46 17.05 10.72
C TYR A 7 25.20 16.49 12.12
N GLN A 8 24.55 15.34 12.23
CA GLN A 8 24.22 14.69 13.50
C GLN A 8 25.46 14.40 14.36
N TYR A 9 26.53 13.88 13.77
CA TYR A 9 27.75 13.62 14.51
C TYR A 9 28.50 14.91 14.86
N TYR A 10 28.62 15.85 13.90
CA TYR A 10 29.44 17.04 14.05
C TYR A 10 28.80 18.11 14.92
N ILE A 11 27.48 18.33 14.77
CA ILE A 11 26.74 19.38 15.48
C ILE A 11 25.98 18.84 16.69
N ASP A 12 25.09 17.85 16.49
CA ASP A 12 24.20 17.39 17.56
C ASP A 12 24.94 16.60 18.65
N LYS A 13 25.91 15.75 18.25
CA LYS A 13 26.71 14.93 19.17
C LYS A 13 28.06 15.55 19.56
N ASP A 14 28.39 16.72 19.02
CA ASP A 14 29.59 17.54 19.32
C ASP A 14 30.92 16.83 19.08
N TYR A 15 31.03 15.88 18.16
CA TYR A 15 32.31 15.32 17.75
C TYR A 15 33.11 16.33 16.94
N ASN A 16 34.46 16.23 16.95
CA ASN A 16 35.31 17.08 16.11
C ASN A 16 35.31 16.61 14.64
N CYS A 17 35.97 17.35 13.74
CA CYS A 17 35.97 17.07 12.29
C CYS A 17 36.57 15.71 11.96
N ALA A 18 37.61 15.26 12.67
CA ALA A 18 38.25 13.99 12.44
C ALA A 18 37.38 12.79 12.92
N GLU A 19 36.86 12.91 14.12
CA GLU A 19 35.95 11.90 14.71
C GLU A 19 34.67 11.73 13.89
N THR A 20 34.08 12.83 13.43
CA THR A 20 32.89 12.82 12.61
C THR A 20 33.10 12.07 11.32
N LEU A 21 34.15 12.37 10.58
CA LEU A 21 34.41 11.76 9.28
C LEU A 21 34.63 10.25 9.39
N ILE A 22 35.47 9.81 10.33
CA ILE A 22 35.75 8.36 10.48
C ILE A 22 34.54 7.57 10.97
N ARG A 23 33.70 8.14 11.86
CA ARG A 23 32.50 7.49 12.36
C ARG A 23 31.47 7.30 11.26
N VAL A 24 31.23 8.34 10.47
CA VAL A 24 30.31 8.22 9.33
C VAL A 24 30.84 7.23 8.29
N ALA A 25 32.13 7.24 7.99
CA ALA A 25 32.75 6.28 7.08
C ALA A 25 32.66 4.85 7.63
N ASN A 26 32.90 4.63 8.93
CA ASN A 26 32.79 3.32 9.56
C ASN A 26 31.38 2.72 9.41
N GLU A 27 30.33 3.52 9.62
CA GLU A 27 28.93 3.10 9.46
C GLU A 27 28.55 2.90 7.98
N GLU A 28 28.87 3.87 7.10
CA GLU A 28 28.44 3.83 5.68
C GLU A 28 29.12 2.75 4.88
N TYR A 29 30.39 2.41 5.22
CA TYR A 29 31.18 1.41 4.51
C TYR A 29 31.33 0.09 5.27
N ASN A 30 30.67 -0.07 6.44
CA ASN A 30 30.70 -1.26 7.28
C ASN A 30 32.14 -1.71 7.61
N LEU A 31 33.02 -0.77 8.01
CA LEU A 31 34.42 -1.06 8.25
C LEU A 31 34.66 -1.89 9.52
N GLY A 32 33.67 -1.99 10.40
CA GLY A 32 33.74 -2.81 11.62
C GLY A 32 34.74 -2.30 12.66
N MET A 33 35.13 -1.02 12.62
CA MET A 33 36.08 -0.44 13.59
C MET A 33 35.45 -0.34 14.96
N PRO A 34 36.08 -0.90 16.03
CA PRO A 34 35.60 -0.74 17.39
C PRO A 34 35.81 0.70 17.89
N GLU A 35 35.09 1.07 18.95
CA GLU A 35 35.10 2.44 19.49
C GLU A 35 36.51 2.90 19.91
N GLU A 36 37.36 2.00 20.38
CA GLU A 36 38.75 2.27 20.76
C GLU A 36 39.55 2.74 19.53
N THR A 37 39.33 2.17 18.35
CA THR A 37 39.99 2.56 17.12
C THR A 37 39.48 3.92 16.64
N LEU A 38 38.15 4.18 16.74
CA LEU A 38 37.58 5.47 16.34
C LEU A 38 38.10 6.63 17.19
N LYS A 39 38.47 6.39 18.45
CA LYS A 39 39.06 7.40 19.33
C LYS A 39 40.50 7.79 18.96
N LEU A 40 41.23 6.98 18.20
CA LEU A 40 42.62 7.26 17.81
C LEU A 40 42.76 8.56 17.00
N VAL A 41 41.71 8.95 16.29
CA VAL A 41 41.74 10.18 15.47
C VAL A 41 41.26 11.43 16.23
N SER A 42 40.82 11.32 17.48
CA SER A 42 40.30 12.44 18.28
C SER A 42 41.35 13.58 18.41
N GLY A 43 42.62 13.22 18.50
CA GLY A 43 43.72 14.22 18.56
C GLY A 43 43.96 15.00 17.28
N PHE A 44 43.35 14.61 16.14
CA PHE A 44 43.52 15.35 14.88
C PHE A 44 42.59 16.57 14.73
N GLY A 45 41.58 16.66 15.63
CA GLY A 45 40.69 17.81 15.67
C GLY A 45 41.42 19.17 15.82
N GLY A 46 40.94 20.20 15.11
CA GLY A 46 41.55 21.50 15.15
C GLY A 46 42.98 21.58 14.58
N GLY A 47 43.32 20.67 13.66
CA GLY A 47 44.68 20.54 13.10
C GLY A 47 45.68 20.15 14.19
N MET A 48 45.42 19.04 14.87
CA MET A 48 46.19 18.53 16.02
C MET A 48 46.23 19.51 17.19
N GLY A 49 45.17 20.36 17.34
CA GLY A 49 45.08 21.38 18.38
C GLY A 49 45.94 22.64 18.13
N CYS A 50 46.75 22.66 17.08
CA CYS A 50 47.68 23.76 16.77
C CYS A 50 47.49 24.41 15.39
N GLY A 51 46.41 24.07 14.67
CA GLY A 51 46.10 24.69 13.38
C GLY A 51 46.82 24.09 12.18
N GLU A 52 47.54 23.00 12.37
CA GLU A 52 48.28 22.29 11.33
C GLU A 52 47.31 21.49 10.41
N THR A 53 47.64 20.29 9.95
CA THR A 53 46.85 19.52 8.98
C THR A 53 45.40 19.34 9.39
N CYS A 54 44.48 19.65 8.50
CA CYS A 54 43.03 19.51 8.74
C CYS A 54 42.63 18.12 9.22
N GLY A 55 41.88 18.06 10.32
CA GLY A 55 41.46 16.75 10.92
C GLY A 55 40.51 15.95 10.00
N ALA A 56 39.70 16.60 9.18
CA ALA A 56 38.87 15.92 8.20
C ALA A 56 39.75 15.27 7.10
N LEU A 57 40.79 15.96 6.63
CA LEU A 57 41.79 15.41 5.71
C LEU A 57 42.51 14.20 6.31
N SER A 58 43.03 14.34 7.54
CA SER A 58 43.77 13.26 8.20
C SER A 58 42.92 12.00 8.38
N SER A 59 41.65 12.16 8.76
CA SER A 59 40.75 11.03 8.92
C SER A 59 40.31 10.43 7.59
N ALA A 60 40.17 11.22 6.51
CA ALA A 60 39.94 10.68 5.19
C ALA A 60 41.11 9.78 4.73
N ILE A 61 42.35 10.19 4.96
CA ILE A 61 43.55 9.36 4.67
C ILE A 61 43.51 8.09 5.52
N ALA A 62 43.12 8.16 6.81
CA ALA A 62 42.98 6.96 7.64
C ALA A 62 41.97 5.97 7.07
N VAL A 63 40.80 6.47 6.58
CA VAL A 63 39.80 5.61 5.89
C VAL A 63 40.38 5.03 4.58
N ILE A 64 41.05 5.82 3.75
CA ILE A 64 41.72 5.34 2.53
C ILE A 64 42.69 4.18 2.87
N SER A 65 43.41 4.30 3.97
CA SER A 65 44.36 3.28 4.41
C SER A 65 43.68 1.93 4.70
N THR A 66 42.47 1.94 5.27
CA THR A 66 41.73 0.69 5.54
C THR A 66 41.28 -0.05 4.27
N PHE A 67 41.12 0.68 3.17
CA PHE A 67 40.73 0.09 1.90
C PHE A 67 41.91 -0.37 1.04
N LEU A 68 43.07 0.30 1.17
CA LEU A 68 44.21 0.09 0.26
C LEU A 68 45.30 -0.76 0.88
N VAL A 69 45.51 -0.70 2.18
CA VAL A 69 46.61 -1.40 2.85
C VAL A 69 46.15 -2.76 3.35
N GLU A 70 46.79 -3.84 2.82
CA GLU A 70 46.47 -5.22 3.25
C GLU A 70 47.32 -5.65 4.47
N ASP A 71 48.63 -5.41 4.43
CA ASP A 71 49.59 -5.77 5.49
C ASP A 71 50.25 -4.51 6.08
N LYS A 72 51.03 -3.80 5.25
CA LYS A 72 51.75 -2.59 5.66
C LYS A 72 51.91 -1.59 4.52
N ALA A 73 51.94 -0.30 4.85
CA ALA A 73 51.96 0.80 3.91
C ALA A 73 53.12 0.69 2.89
N HIS A 74 54.34 0.35 3.33
CA HIS A 74 55.48 0.21 2.45
C HIS A 74 55.44 -1.02 1.51
N ALA A 75 54.62 -2.02 1.79
CA ALA A 75 54.39 -3.16 0.93
C ALA A 75 53.25 -2.94 -0.07
N THR A 76 52.47 -1.87 0.09
CA THR A 76 51.35 -1.52 -0.80
C THR A 76 51.86 -0.58 -1.89
N GLU A 77 51.95 -1.10 -3.14
CA GLU A 77 52.46 -0.35 -4.30
C GLU A 77 51.63 0.91 -4.55
N GLY A 78 52.29 2.04 -4.72
CA GLY A 78 51.67 3.33 -5.03
C GLY A 78 50.83 3.96 -3.93
N PHE A 79 50.80 3.36 -2.72
CA PHE A 79 49.94 3.87 -1.63
C PHE A 79 50.27 5.32 -1.25
N GLY A 80 51.56 5.67 -1.14
CA GLY A 80 51.99 7.04 -0.85
C GLY A 80 51.57 8.04 -1.91
N ASP A 81 51.65 7.66 -3.18
CA ASP A 81 51.25 8.52 -4.31
C ASP A 81 49.74 8.78 -4.31
N LYS A 82 48.94 7.77 -4.00
CA LYS A 82 47.48 7.88 -3.86
C LYS A 82 47.07 8.78 -2.70
N CYS A 83 47.73 8.66 -1.55
CA CYS A 83 47.50 9.58 -0.42
C CYS A 83 47.89 11.00 -0.79
N GLY A 84 49.03 11.21 -1.48
CA GLY A 84 49.48 12.50 -1.96
C GLY A 84 48.50 13.10 -2.98
N GLU A 85 47.98 12.28 -3.88
CA GLU A 85 46.95 12.72 -4.84
C GLU A 85 45.67 13.19 -4.12
N PHE A 86 45.20 12.46 -3.12
CA PHE A 86 44.04 12.85 -2.31
C PHE A 86 44.30 14.19 -1.59
N CYS A 87 45.44 14.38 -0.97
CA CYS A 87 45.82 15.65 -0.35
C CYS A 87 45.80 16.80 -1.35
N ARG A 88 46.37 16.63 -2.57
CA ARG A 88 46.35 17.69 -3.60
C ARG A 88 44.95 17.98 -4.11
N ARG A 89 44.03 16.99 -4.17
CA ARG A 89 42.61 17.22 -4.52
C ARG A 89 41.93 18.03 -3.43
N PHE A 90 42.12 17.66 -2.16
CA PHE A 90 41.57 18.36 -1.03
C PHE A 90 42.04 19.83 -0.97
N GLU A 91 43.34 20.06 -1.17
CA GLU A 91 43.93 21.42 -1.21
C GLU A 91 43.30 22.28 -2.31
N ARG A 92 43.03 21.71 -3.48
CA ARG A 92 42.37 22.44 -4.59
C ARG A 92 40.94 22.84 -4.24
N GLU A 93 40.23 21.98 -3.50
CA GLU A 93 38.82 22.27 -3.12
C GLU A 93 38.73 23.24 -1.93
N GLU A 94 39.57 23.08 -0.91
CA GLU A 94 39.52 23.85 0.32
C GLU A 94 40.48 25.06 0.35
N GLY A 95 41.31 25.18 -0.65
CA GLY A 95 42.35 26.25 -0.77
C GLY A 95 43.58 26.03 0.09
N SER A 96 43.59 25.08 1.01
CA SER A 96 44.70 24.72 1.89
C SER A 96 44.53 23.34 2.51
N THR A 97 45.61 22.75 2.99
CA THR A 97 45.56 21.56 3.86
C THR A 97 45.65 21.95 5.35
N LEU A 98 45.98 23.20 5.67
CA LEU A 98 46.15 23.70 7.03
C LEU A 98 44.82 24.09 7.66
N CYS A 99 44.55 23.55 8.84
CA CYS A 99 43.32 23.83 9.61
C CYS A 99 43.15 25.30 9.94
N SER A 100 44.23 26.03 10.26
CA SER A 100 44.18 27.47 10.53
C SER A 100 43.60 28.25 9.37
N ALA A 101 44.12 28.04 8.15
CA ALA A 101 43.69 28.72 6.92
C ALA A 101 42.25 28.32 6.53
N ILE A 102 41.91 27.05 6.61
CA ILE A 102 40.55 26.56 6.29
C ILE A 102 39.54 27.12 7.28
N LYS A 103 39.86 27.11 8.59
CA LYS A 103 38.97 27.57 9.63
C LYS A 103 38.64 29.07 9.48
N GLU A 104 39.63 29.88 9.08
CA GLU A 104 39.43 31.30 8.83
C GLU A 104 38.39 31.58 7.74
N ASN A 105 38.38 30.75 6.69
CA ASN A 105 37.52 30.95 5.53
C ASN A 105 36.16 30.21 5.64
N ASN A 106 36.12 29.04 6.27
CA ASN A 106 34.97 28.10 6.21
C ASN A 106 34.24 27.93 7.56
N SER A 107 34.75 28.51 8.67
CA SER A 107 34.07 28.38 9.95
C SER A 107 32.89 29.36 10.05
N VAL A 108 31.69 28.82 10.33
CA VAL A 108 30.46 29.60 10.49
C VAL A 108 29.91 29.39 11.90
N GLU A 109 29.43 30.48 12.51
CA GLU A 109 28.83 30.46 13.84
C GLU A 109 27.69 29.42 13.90
N GLY A 110 27.66 28.57 14.92
CA GLY A 110 26.69 27.48 15.10
C GLY A 110 26.91 26.28 14.20
N ARG A 111 27.75 26.36 13.15
CA ARG A 111 28.03 25.23 12.23
C ARG A 111 29.51 24.83 12.18
N ARG A 112 30.40 25.62 12.79
CA ARG A 112 31.86 25.37 12.76
C ARG A 112 32.37 25.15 11.31
N CYS A 113 33.21 24.15 11.08
CA CYS A 113 33.71 23.76 9.75
C CYS A 113 32.91 22.63 9.11
N LEU A 114 31.57 22.56 9.31
CA LEU A 114 30.73 21.50 8.77
C LEU A 114 30.85 21.33 7.26
N LYS A 115 30.93 22.44 6.53
CA LYS A 115 31.13 22.43 5.07
C LYS A 115 32.42 21.69 4.68
N THR A 116 33.55 21.99 5.32
CA THR A 116 34.82 21.29 5.07
C THR A 116 34.72 19.78 5.37
N VAL A 117 33.98 19.39 6.43
CA VAL A 117 33.77 17.96 6.74
C VAL A 117 32.91 17.28 5.67
N GLU A 118 31.88 17.98 5.17
CA GLU A 118 31.04 17.49 4.06
C GLU A 118 31.84 17.35 2.76
N ASP A 119 32.65 18.36 2.40
CA ASP A 119 33.46 18.38 1.19
C ASP A 119 34.56 17.30 1.24
N ALA A 120 35.24 17.16 2.38
CA ALA A 120 36.22 16.09 2.60
C ALA A 120 35.60 14.69 2.46
N TYR A 121 34.39 14.48 2.99
CA TYR A 121 33.67 13.22 2.85
C TYR A 121 33.24 12.96 1.40
N ALA A 122 32.74 13.96 0.70
CA ALA A 122 32.37 13.85 -0.71
C ALA A 122 33.59 13.51 -1.60
N LEU A 123 34.73 14.13 -1.30
CA LEU A 123 36.00 13.84 -2.00
C LEU A 123 36.48 12.40 -1.72
N LEU A 124 36.36 11.94 -0.47
CA LEU A 124 36.68 10.58 -0.07
C LEU A 124 35.80 9.55 -0.83
N GLU A 125 34.49 9.79 -0.89
CA GLU A 125 33.56 8.92 -1.61
C GLU A 125 33.94 8.82 -3.10
N LYS A 126 34.19 9.94 -3.77
CA LYS A 126 34.64 9.98 -5.18
C LYS A 126 35.97 9.25 -5.37
N PHE A 127 36.91 9.45 -4.44
CA PHE A 127 38.21 8.79 -4.50
C PHE A 127 38.06 7.26 -4.40
N LEU A 128 37.29 6.75 -3.44
CA LEU A 128 37.07 5.32 -3.25
C LEU A 128 36.34 4.68 -4.43
N ILE A 129 35.40 5.38 -5.06
CA ILE A 129 34.73 4.96 -6.29
C ILE A 129 35.76 4.81 -7.43
N THR A 130 36.61 5.84 -7.63
CA THR A 130 37.67 5.82 -8.68
C THR A 130 38.65 4.68 -8.47
N GLU A 131 38.96 4.34 -7.22
CA GLU A 131 39.83 3.21 -6.86
C GLU A 131 39.09 1.86 -6.86
N HIS A 132 37.84 1.80 -7.31
CA HIS A 132 36.98 0.60 -7.32
C HIS A 132 36.84 -0.10 -5.94
N LYS A 133 36.93 0.67 -4.85
CA LYS A 133 36.81 0.15 -3.46
C LYS A 133 35.40 0.16 -2.94
N ILE A 134 34.57 1.08 -3.44
CA ILE A 134 33.14 1.14 -3.20
C ILE A 134 32.39 1.28 -4.53
N PRO A 135 31.17 0.76 -4.65
CA PRO A 135 30.36 0.95 -5.84
C PRO A 135 30.00 2.43 -6.02
N GLU A 136 29.94 2.87 -7.27
CA GLU A 136 29.34 4.16 -7.61
C GLU A 136 27.89 4.15 -7.15
N LYS A 137 27.52 5.07 -6.26
CA LYS A 137 26.11 5.26 -5.94
C LYS A 137 25.45 5.83 -7.18
N GLU A 138 24.54 5.07 -7.77
CA GLU A 138 23.62 5.62 -8.77
C GLU A 138 23.05 6.93 -8.22
N GLU A 139 23.17 8.02 -8.99
CA GLU A 139 22.52 9.28 -8.61
C GLU A 139 21.05 8.97 -8.38
N GLU A 140 20.57 9.18 -7.15
CA GLU A 140 19.15 9.07 -6.85
C GLU A 140 18.41 10.10 -7.71
N VAL A 141 17.95 9.66 -8.88
CA VAL A 141 17.07 10.47 -9.73
C VAL A 141 15.85 10.80 -8.91
N THR A 142 15.80 12.00 -8.36
CA THR A 142 14.65 12.44 -7.55
C THR A 142 13.43 12.48 -8.46
N VAL A 143 12.53 11.53 -8.28
CA VAL A 143 11.32 11.43 -9.10
C VAL A 143 10.44 12.63 -8.80
N SER A 144 10.08 13.40 -9.83
CA SER A 144 9.26 14.61 -9.66
C SER A 144 7.88 14.29 -9.07
N PRO A 145 7.26 15.19 -8.31
CA PRO A 145 5.91 15.00 -7.77
C PRO A 145 4.86 14.69 -8.84
N GLU A 146 5.03 15.22 -10.04
CA GLU A 146 4.15 14.95 -11.19
C GLU A 146 4.28 13.50 -11.65
N ASN A 147 5.50 13.01 -11.76
CA ASN A 147 5.79 11.63 -12.11
C ASN A 147 5.27 10.66 -11.05
N ILE A 148 5.46 10.98 -9.75
CA ILE A 148 4.89 10.19 -8.64
C ILE A 148 3.37 10.12 -8.76
N LYS A 149 2.70 11.24 -9.05
CA LYS A 149 1.25 11.30 -9.26
C LYS A 149 0.81 10.49 -10.49
N ARG A 150 1.57 10.58 -11.58
CA ARG A 150 1.32 9.83 -12.83
C ARG A 150 1.37 8.32 -12.58
N VAL A 151 2.45 7.81 -12.03
CA VAL A 151 2.63 6.35 -11.81
C VAL A 151 1.70 5.81 -10.73
N LYS A 152 1.29 6.63 -9.76
CA LYS A 152 0.22 6.28 -8.82
C LYS A 152 -1.09 5.94 -9.55
N GLY A 153 -1.40 6.60 -10.66
CA GLY A 153 -2.55 6.27 -11.51
C GLY A 153 -2.51 4.84 -12.08
N PHE A 154 -1.32 4.27 -12.23
CA PHE A 154 -1.07 2.91 -12.74
C PHE A 154 -0.89 1.85 -11.65
N GLY A 155 -1.03 2.21 -10.38
CA GLY A 155 -0.90 1.27 -9.27
C GLY A 155 0.43 1.29 -8.55
N PHE A 156 1.33 2.25 -8.83
CA PHE A 156 2.63 2.36 -8.18
C PHE A 156 2.59 3.37 -7.04
N LEU A 157 2.90 2.89 -5.84
CA LEU A 157 2.91 3.69 -4.62
C LEU A 157 4.35 4.01 -4.23
N HIS A 158 4.67 5.29 -4.10
CA HIS A 158 6.00 5.75 -3.71
C HIS A 158 6.36 5.27 -2.30
N ASN A 159 7.52 4.65 -2.15
CA ASN A 159 8.00 4.13 -0.87
C ASN A 159 8.68 5.24 -0.06
N LYS A 160 8.30 5.34 1.22
CA LYS A 160 8.78 6.40 2.11
C LYS A 160 10.31 6.44 2.22
N GLY A 161 10.89 7.61 1.97
CA GLY A 161 12.33 7.84 2.12
C GLY A 161 13.20 7.23 1.01
N THR A 162 12.61 6.84 -0.12
CA THR A 162 13.33 6.26 -1.26
C THR A 162 12.81 6.82 -2.58
N ASN A 163 13.49 6.54 -3.70
CA ASN A 163 12.96 6.76 -5.05
C ASN A 163 12.35 5.50 -5.67
N LYS A 164 11.99 4.52 -4.84
CA LYS A 164 11.41 3.26 -5.25
C LYS A 164 9.90 3.23 -5.02
N PHE A 165 9.25 2.27 -5.66
CA PHE A 165 7.80 2.13 -5.67
C PHE A 165 7.38 0.71 -5.32
N SER A 166 6.16 0.60 -4.77
CA SER A 166 5.45 -0.68 -4.67
C SER A 166 4.42 -0.75 -5.79
N GLY A 167 4.59 -1.71 -6.71
CA GLY A 167 3.71 -1.95 -7.84
C GLY A 167 2.57 -2.91 -7.47
N ARG A 168 1.33 -2.44 -7.55
CA ARG A 168 0.15 -3.26 -7.22
C ARG A 168 -0.32 -4.05 -8.42
N VAL A 169 -0.28 -5.38 -8.33
CA VAL A 169 -0.78 -6.33 -9.32
C VAL A 169 -2.22 -6.72 -8.99
N ILE A 170 -3.09 -6.67 -9.99
CA ILE A 170 -4.51 -7.00 -9.86
C ILE A 170 -4.69 -8.50 -9.98
N THR A 171 -5.40 -9.10 -9.01
CA THR A 171 -5.61 -10.54 -8.89
C THR A 171 -7.09 -10.85 -9.03
N ARG A 172 -7.83 -10.53 -9.90
CA ARG A 172 -9.26 -10.90 -10.00
C ARG A 172 -9.82 -11.55 -8.70
N ASN A 173 -10.23 -10.72 -7.76
CA ASN A 173 -10.80 -11.12 -6.45
C ASN A 173 -9.93 -12.04 -5.56
N GLY A 174 -8.61 -12.00 -5.73
CA GLY A 174 -7.65 -12.81 -4.95
C GLY A 174 -7.36 -14.20 -5.53
N LYS A 175 -7.89 -14.50 -6.71
CA LYS A 175 -7.64 -15.76 -7.42
C LYS A 175 -6.61 -15.54 -8.53
N ILE A 176 -5.54 -16.30 -8.51
CA ILE A 176 -4.50 -16.31 -9.54
C ILE A 176 -4.13 -17.75 -9.88
N THR A 177 -3.67 -17.98 -11.10
CA THR A 177 -3.16 -19.27 -11.53
C THR A 177 -1.71 -19.47 -11.06
N ALA A 178 -1.25 -20.72 -11.05
CA ALA A 178 0.16 -21.02 -10.76
C ALA A 178 1.14 -20.36 -11.77
N ARG A 179 0.71 -20.17 -13.02
CA ARG A 179 1.48 -19.46 -14.04
C ARG A 179 1.61 -17.98 -13.72
N GLU A 180 0.49 -17.32 -13.43
CA GLU A 180 0.48 -15.90 -13.02
C GLU A 180 1.31 -15.67 -11.76
N ASN A 181 1.22 -16.58 -10.77
CA ASN A 181 2.03 -16.47 -9.54
C ASN A 181 3.54 -16.56 -9.82
N ARG A 182 3.98 -17.46 -10.72
CA ARG A 182 5.39 -17.52 -11.15
C ARG A 182 5.82 -16.24 -11.82
N GLN A 183 5.02 -15.70 -12.73
CA GLN A 183 5.32 -14.44 -13.42
C GLN A 183 5.50 -13.28 -12.44
N ILE A 184 4.64 -13.19 -11.41
CA ILE A 184 4.77 -12.16 -10.36
C ILE A 184 6.04 -12.37 -9.53
N ALA A 185 6.38 -13.62 -9.19
CA ALA A 185 7.58 -13.93 -8.43
C ALA A 185 8.87 -13.58 -9.22
N GLU A 186 8.91 -13.91 -10.51
CA GLU A 186 10.01 -13.55 -11.39
C GLU A 186 10.11 -12.02 -11.58
N ALA A 187 8.97 -11.35 -11.74
CA ALA A 187 8.93 -9.89 -11.81
C ALA A 187 9.46 -9.23 -10.53
N ALA A 188 9.14 -9.77 -9.35
CA ALA A 188 9.65 -9.28 -8.08
C ALA A 188 11.17 -9.44 -7.95
N ALA A 189 11.71 -10.57 -8.40
CA ALA A 189 13.14 -10.83 -8.39
C ALA A 189 13.92 -9.96 -9.41
N ARG A 190 13.31 -9.69 -10.57
CA ARG A 190 13.95 -8.96 -11.67
C ARG A 190 13.91 -7.45 -11.53
N PHE A 191 12.78 -6.90 -11.11
CA PHE A 191 12.50 -5.45 -11.12
C PHE A 191 12.31 -4.85 -9.73
N GLY A 192 12.13 -5.66 -8.68
CA GLY A 192 11.90 -5.23 -7.32
C GLY A 192 13.03 -5.65 -6.38
N ASP A 193 12.71 -5.71 -5.10
CA ASP A 193 13.62 -6.17 -4.03
C ASP A 193 13.45 -7.67 -3.71
N GLY A 194 12.75 -8.43 -4.55
CA GLY A 194 12.49 -9.86 -4.37
C GLY A 194 11.31 -10.17 -3.44
N HIS A 195 10.59 -9.17 -2.91
CA HIS A 195 9.48 -9.38 -1.99
C HIS A 195 8.12 -9.10 -2.64
N ILE A 196 7.13 -9.86 -2.19
CA ILE A 196 5.73 -9.71 -2.59
C ILE A 196 4.89 -9.57 -1.32
N ALA A 197 4.14 -8.49 -1.21
CA ALA A 197 3.22 -8.23 -0.11
C ALA A 197 1.77 -8.52 -0.52
N MET A 198 1.03 -9.25 0.33
CA MET A 198 -0.40 -9.48 0.16
C MET A 198 -1.18 -8.31 0.75
N THR A 199 -2.08 -7.72 -0.03
CA THR A 199 -2.90 -6.62 0.45
C THR A 199 -4.23 -7.09 1.01
N THR A 200 -4.86 -6.29 1.87
CA THR A 200 -6.19 -6.56 2.42
C THR A 200 -7.31 -6.53 1.35
N ARG A 201 -7.00 -6.09 0.13
CA ARG A 201 -7.94 -6.10 -1.01
C ARG A 201 -7.65 -7.23 -1.99
N LEU A 202 -6.96 -8.27 -1.52
CA LEU A 202 -6.64 -9.46 -2.30
C LEU A 202 -5.81 -9.16 -3.57
N THR A 203 -5.14 -8.03 -3.64
CA THR A 203 -4.13 -7.73 -4.66
C THR A 203 -2.75 -8.01 -4.11
N MET A 204 -1.76 -8.16 -4.97
CA MET A 204 -0.35 -8.35 -4.59
C MET A 204 0.41 -7.05 -4.86
N GLU A 205 1.40 -6.75 -4.03
CA GLU A 205 2.31 -5.63 -4.25
C GLU A 205 3.74 -6.14 -4.33
N VAL A 206 4.42 -5.84 -5.42
CA VAL A 206 5.87 -6.03 -5.57
C VAL A 206 6.56 -4.77 -5.06
N THR A 207 7.47 -4.93 -4.10
CA THR A 207 8.14 -3.82 -3.43
C THR A 207 9.49 -3.49 -4.09
N GLY A 208 9.98 -2.27 -3.86
CA GLY A 208 11.34 -1.88 -4.22
C GLY A 208 11.62 -1.59 -5.70
N ILE A 209 10.60 -1.37 -6.54
CA ILE A 209 10.73 -1.12 -7.97
C ILE A 209 11.29 0.30 -8.22
N PRO A 210 12.46 0.47 -8.89
CA PRO A 210 12.94 1.77 -9.35
C PRO A 210 11.97 2.43 -10.32
N TYR A 211 12.01 3.76 -10.41
CA TYR A 211 11.10 4.51 -11.29
C TYR A 211 11.24 4.11 -12.77
N GLU A 212 12.45 3.94 -13.25
CA GLU A 212 12.80 3.55 -14.62
C GLU A 212 12.32 2.14 -14.97
N ASP A 213 12.20 1.25 -14.00
CA ASP A 213 11.75 -0.13 -14.18
C ASP A 213 10.23 -0.29 -14.17
N ILE A 214 9.46 0.78 -13.90
CA ILE A 214 8.00 0.71 -13.85
C ILE A 214 7.38 0.24 -15.17
N GLU A 215 7.78 0.81 -16.30
CA GLU A 215 7.22 0.41 -17.59
C GLU A 215 7.71 -0.98 -18.05
N PRO A 216 9.02 -1.34 -17.92
CA PRO A 216 9.48 -2.72 -18.12
C PRO A 216 8.74 -3.75 -17.25
N PHE A 217 8.53 -3.46 -15.97
CA PHE A 217 7.75 -4.30 -15.06
C PHE A 217 6.32 -4.53 -15.54
N ARG A 218 5.63 -3.47 -15.97
CA ARG A 218 4.26 -3.55 -16.51
C ARG A 218 4.20 -4.37 -17.78
N ALA A 219 5.14 -4.15 -18.70
CA ALA A 219 5.25 -4.92 -19.95
C ALA A 219 5.42 -6.41 -19.66
N TYR A 220 6.34 -6.76 -18.76
CA TYR A 220 6.62 -8.15 -18.38
C TYR A 220 5.38 -8.84 -17.76
N LEU A 221 4.61 -8.15 -16.90
CA LEU A 221 3.37 -8.70 -16.33
C LEU A 221 2.28 -8.89 -17.39
N SER A 222 2.20 -7.99 -18.38
CA SER A 222 1.19 -8.05 -19.43
C SER A 222 1.31 -9.28 -20.33
N GLU A 223 2.50 -9.88 -20.46
CA GLU A 223 2.73 -11.14 -21.19
C GLU A 223 1.94 -12.33 -20.60
N ALA A 224 1.66 -12.28 -19.30
CA ALA A 224 0.81 -13.26 -18.62
C ALA A 224 -0.67 -12.79 -18.49
N GLY A 225 -1.03 -11.65 -19.07
CA GLY A 225 -2.37 -11.05 -18.95
C GLY A 225 -2.62 -10.39 -17.59
N LEU A 226 -1.56 -10.10 -16.83
CA LEU A 226 -1.64 -9.41 -15.54
C LEU A 226 -1.62 -7.90 -15.72
N GLU A 227 -2.34 -7.20 -14.86
CA GLU A 227 -2.47 -5.74 -14.88
C GLU A 227 -1.99 -5.14 -13.56
N THR A 228 -1.48 -3.91 -13.63
CA THR A 228 -1.22 -3.08 -12.45
C THR A 228 -2.32 -2.02 -12.28
N GLY A 229 -2.65 -1.62 -11.04
CA GLY A 229 -3.70 -0.65 -10.82
C GLY A 229 -4.23 -0.58 -9.38
N GLY A 230 -5.53 -0.39 -9.26
CA GLY A 230 -6.22 -0.41 -7.97
C GLY A 230 -5.98 0.81 -7.07
N THR A 231 -5.59 1.94 -7.64
CA THR A 231 -5.28 3.19 -6.95
C THR A 231 -6.14 4.36 -7.47
N GLY A 232 -6.05 5.53 -6.84
CA GLY A 232 -6.76 6.74 -7.29
C GLY A 232 -8.24 6.81 -6.87
N SER A 233 -8.93 7.82 -7.36
CA SER A 233 -10.35 8.10 -7.10
C SER A 233 -11.23 7.37 -8.12
N ARG A 234 -11.29 6.04 -8.01
CA ARG A 234 -11.93 5.13 -8.98
C ARG A 234 -12.56 3.95 -8.27
N VAL A 235 -13.28 3.13 -9.03
CA VAL A 235 -13.66 1.80 -8.58
C VAL A 235 -12.39 1.00 -8.26
N ARG A 236 -12.40 0.35 -7.10
CA ARG A 236 -11.25 -0.44 -6.61
C ARG A 236 -11.40 -1.91 -6.98
N PRO A 237 -10.30 -2.68 -7.01
CA PRO A 237 -10.37 -4.12 -7.20
C PRO A 237 -11.42 -4.74 -6.28
N VAL A 238 -12.22 -5.63 -6.83
CA VAL A 238 -13.31 -6.31 -6.11
C VAL A 238 -12.71 -7.28 -5.10
N VAL A 239 -13.32 -7.38 -3.93
CA VAL A 239 -12.97 -8.37 -2.92
C VAL A 239 -14.09 -9.39 -2.85
N SER A 240 -13.78 -10.68 -2.97
CA SER A 240 -14.77 -11.74 -2.73
C SER A 240 -14.26 -12.78 -1.75
N CYS A 241 -15.17 -13.45 -1.06
CA CYS A 241 -14.83 -14.63 -0.30
C CYS A 241 -14.79 -15.87 -1.23
N LYS A 242 -14.29 -17.00 -0.72
CA LYS A 242 -14.30 -18.28 -1.45
C LYS A 242 -15.67 -18.97 -1.45
N GLY A 243 -16.78 -18.21 -1.52
CA GLY A 243 -18.15 -18.74 -1.44
C GLY A 243 -18.46 -19.83 -2.45
N THR A 244 -17.88 -19.71 -3.66
CA THR A 244 -17.97 -20.74 -4.72
C THR A 244 -17.58 -22.14 -4.26
N THR A 245 -16.55 -22.27 -3.40
CA THR A 245 -16.01 -23.55 -2.91
C THR A 245 -16.30 -23.79 -1.44
N CYS A 246 -16.97 -22.87 -0.77
CA CYS A 246 -17.26 -22.94 0.65
C CYS A 246 -18.56 -23.70 0.92
N GLN A 247 -18.56 -24.61 1.90
CA GLN A 247 -19.78 -25.35 2.33
C GLN A 247 -20.93 -24.43 2.80
N TYR A 248 -20.67 -23.16 3.07
CA TYR A 248 -21.68 -22.18 3.49
C TYR A 248 -22.00 -21.18 2.38
N GLY A 249 -21.35 -21.29 1.21
CA GLY A 249 -21.62 -20.42 0.07
C GLY A 249 -23.02 -20.65 -0.48
N LEU A 250 -23.76 -19.58 -0.70
CA LEU A 250 -25.13 -19.61 -1.20
C LEU A 250 -25.21 -19.32 -2.71
N PHE A 251 -24.11 -18.85 -3.30
CA PHE A 251 -23.98 -18.59 -4.73
C PHE A 251 -22.50 -18.59 -5.16
N ASP A 252 -22.23 -18.55 -6.47
CA ASP A 252 -20.88 -18.46 -7.01
C ASP A 252 -20.34 -17.02 -6.85
N THR A 253 -19.54 -16.82 -5.80
CA THR A 253 -18.95 -15.51 -5.49
C THR A 253 -17.85 -15.13 -6.46
N PHE A 254 -17.13 -16.08 -7.05
CA PHE A 254 -16.08 -15.81 -8.02
C PHE A 254 -16.66 -15.36 -9.35
N GLU A 255 -17.71 -16.04 -9.84
CA GLU A 255 -18.40 -15.63 -11.05
C GLU A 255 -18.93 -14.19 -10.94
N LEU A 256 -19.68 -13.89 -9.88
CA LEU A 256 -20.20 -12.53 -9.67
C LEU A 256 -19.09 -11.49 -9.52
N ALA A 257 -18.01 -11.80 -8.81
CA ALA A 257 -16.89 -10.85 -8.65
C ALA A 257 -16.10 -10.65 -9.95
N ASP A 258 -15.94 -11.68 -10.78
CA ASP A 258 -15.31 -11.58 -12.09
C ASP A 258 -16.16 -10.69 -13.02
N GLU A 259 -17.50 -10.83 -13.00
CA GLU A 259 -18.39 -9.97 -13.77
C GLU A 259 -18.36 -8.51 -13.29
N ILE A 260 -18.36 -8.28 -11.99
CA ILE A 260 -18.17 -6.93 -11.41
C ILE A 260 -16.82 -6.35 -11.82
N HIS A 261 -15.76 -7.17 -11.85
CA HIS A 261 -14.44 -6.73 -12.29
C HIS A 261 -14.46 -6.26 -13.75
N GLU A 262 -15.02 -7.05 -14.66
CA GLU A 262 -15.08 -6.69 -16.07
C GLU A 262 -15.98 -5.47 -16.31
N ARG A 263 -17.21 -5.44 -15.74
CA ARG A 263 -18.19 -4.37 -16.02
C ARG A 263 -17.83 -3.05 -15.32
N PHE A 264 -17.31 -3.10 -14.07
CA PHE A 264 -17.18 -1.89 -13.23
C PHE A 264 -15.74 -1.53 -12.89
N TYR A 265 -14.84 -2.47 -12.66
CA TYR A 265 -13.43 -2.12 -12.47
C TYR A 265 -12.77 -1.72 -13.80
N LYS A 266 -12.90 -2.57 -14.83
CA LYS A 266 -12.36 -2.27 -16.17
C LYS A 266 -13.25 -1.29 -16.94
N GLY A 267 -14.56 -1.53 -16.99
CA GLY A 267 -15.50 -0.70 -17.75
C GLY A 267 -15.56 0.75 -17.27
N TYR A 268 -15.30 1.01 -15.98
CA TYR A 268 -15.26 2.37 -15.42
C TYR A 268 -13.82 2.83 -15.10
N TYR A 269 -12.79 2.21 -15.68
CA TYR A 269 -11.39 2.53 -15.38
C TYR A 269 -11.03 3.99 -15.68
N SER A 270 -11.59 4.57 -16.75
CA SER A 270 -11.41 5.96 -17.14
C SER A 270 -12.29 6.94 -16.36
N VAL A 271 -13.27 6.45 -15.62
CA VAL A 271 -14.24 7.29 -14.89
C VAL A 271 -13.68 7.72 -13.55
N ASN A 272 -13.45 9.01 -13.38
CA ASN A 272 -13.06 9.59 -12.10
C ASN A 272 -14.28 9.71 -11.19
N LEU A 273 -14.14 9.28 -9.95
CA LEU A 273 -15.15 9.40 -8.89
C LEU A 273 -14.72 10.48 -7.88
N PRO A 274 -15.60 10.99 -7.02
CA PRO A 274 -15.23 11.91 -5.94
C PRO A 274 -14.11 11.37 -5.04
N HIS A 275 -14.12 10.05 -4.79
CA HIS A 275 -13.09 9.29 -4.08
C HIS A 275 -13.11 7.82 -4.53
N LYS A 276 -12.25 6.98 -3.93
CA LYS A 276 -12.26 5.53 -4.15
C LYS A 276 -13.62 4.92 -3.82
N PHE A 277 -14.08 3.97 -4.64
CA PHE A 277 -15.28 3.19 -4.43
C PHE A 277 -14.92 1.71 -4.27
N LYS A 278 -15.28 1.11 -3.17
CA LYS A 278 -14.89 -0.25 -2.79
C LYS A 278 -16.09 -1.19 -2.84
N ILE A 279 -15.90 -2.37 -3.43
CA ILE A 279 -16.93 -3.39 -3.59
C ILE A 279 -16.46 -4.67 -2.89
N ALA A 280 -17.37 -5.35 -2.17
CA ALA A 280 -17.09 -6.64 -1.58
C ALA A 280 -18.26 -7.61 -1.77
N VAL A 281 -17.93 -8.88 -2.11
CA VAL A 281 -18.87 -9.95 -2.41
C VAL A 281 -18.71 -11.07 -1.37
N GLY A 282 -19.68 -11.19 -0.47
CA GLY A 282 -19.78 -12.22 0.57
C GLY A 282 -20.79 -13.30 0.20
N GLY A 283 -20.38 -14.56 0.18
CA GLY A 283 -21.22 -15.70 -0.23
C GLY A 283 -22.33 -16.09 0.77
N CYS A 284 -22.30 -15.57 2.00
CA CYS A 284 -23.30 -15.87 3.03
C CYS A 284 -23.17 -14.88 4.21
N PRO A 285 -24.10 -14.89 5.17
CA PRO A 285 -24.08 -14.00 6.34
C PRO A 285 -22.90 -14.17 7.32
N ASN A 286 -21.97 -15.10 7.10
CA ASN A 286 -20.72 -15.16 7.88
C ASN A 286 -19.79 -13.96 7.63
N ASN A 287 -20.03 -13.17 6.59
CA ASN A 287 -19.35 -11.88 6.32
C ASN A 287 -17.82 -11.94 6.31
N CYS A 288 -17.21 -13.03 5.83
CA CYS A 288 -15.76 -13.27 5.89
C CYS A 288 -14.91 -12.13 5.27
N VAL A 289 -15.43 -11.46 4.23
CA VAL A 289 -14.77 -10.31 3.57
C VAL A 289 -15.35 -8.96 4.00
N LYS A 290 -16.19 -8.98 5.05
CA LYS A 290 -16.78 -7.79 5.67
C LYS A 290 -17.45 -6.85 4.64
N PRO A 291 -18.50 -7.33 3.91
CA PRO A 291 -19.17 -6.50 2.90
C PRO A 291 -19.71 -5.19 3.46
N SER A 292 -20.22 -5.19 4.68
CA SER A 292 -20.75 -4.00 5.36
C SER A 292 -19.73 -2.88 5.64
N LEU A 293 -18.43 -3.16 5.47
CA LEU A 293 -17.35 -2.16 5.62
C LEU A 293 -16.83 -1.65 4.26
N ASN A 294 -17.56 -1.89 3.17
CA ASN A 294 -17.26 -1.41 1.83
C ASN A 294 -18.32 -0.43 1.36
N ASP A 295 -17.99 0.40 0.37
CA ASP A 295 -18.94 1.38 -0.18
C ASP A 295 -20.18 0.68 -0.76
N PHE A 296 -20.00 -0.53 -1.34
CA PHE A 296 -21.06 -1.42 -1.77
C PHE A 296 -20.72 -2.87 -1.37
N GLY A 297 -21.58 -3.50 -0.61
CA GLY A 297 -21.42 -4.86 -0.12
C GLY A 297 -22.56 -5.75 -0.58
N ILE A 298 -22.24 -6.97 -1.03
CA ILE A 298 -23.19 -8.00 -1.45
C ILE A 298 -23.05 -9.16 -0.48
N ILE A 299 -24.17 -9.66 0.05
CA ILE A 299 -24.22 -10.76 1.02
C ILE A 299 -25.25 -11.78 0.55
N GLY A 300 -24.81 -13.00 0.26
CA GLY A 300 -25.72 -14.10 -0.11
C GLY A 300 -26.73 -14.40 0.99
N GLN A 301 -27.96 -14.66 0.59
CA GLN A 301 -29.10 -14.94 1.45
C GLN A 301 -29.79 -16.24 1.00
N GLN A 302 -30.34 -16.97 1.94
CA GLN A 302 -31.33 -18.02 1.69
C GLN A 302 -32.47 -17.88 2.70
N ILE A 303 -33.58 -17.29 2.23
CA ILE A 303 -34.77 -17.03 3.04
C ILE A 303 -35.53 -18.36 3.22
N PRO A 304 -35.73 -18.84 4.46
CA PRO A 304 -36.45 -20.10 4.66
C PRO A 304 -37.94 -19.95 4.31
N VAL A 305 -38.47 -20.91 3.54
CA VAL A 305 -39.92 -21.02 3.29
C VAL A 305 -40.50 -21.94 4.35
N PHE A 306 -41.37 -21.37 5.21
CA PHE A 306 -41.93 -22.06 6.35
C PHE A 306 -43.33 -22.61 6.03
N GLU A 307 -43.45 -23.97 6.00
CA GLU A 307 -44.70 -24.73 5.85
C GLU A 307 -45.28 -25.01 7.23
N SER A 308 -46.12 -24.09 7.75
CA SER A 308 -46.64 -24.12 9.10
C SER A 308 -47.43 -25.40 9.44
N ASP A 309 -48.11 -25.96 8.44
CA ASP A 309 -48.94 -27.17 8.59
C ASP A 309 -48.10 -28.43 8.81
N GLN A 310 -46.84 -28.43 8.35
CA GLN A 310 -45.87 -29.51 8.56
C GLN A 310 -45.19 -29.42 9.94
N CYS A 311 -45.32 -28.31 10.64
CA CYS A 311 -44.70 -28.11 11.95
C CYS A 311 -45.45 -28.86 13.07
N ARG A 312 -44.75 -29.75 13.76
CA ARG A 312 -45.33 -30.58 14.86
C ARG A 312 -44.99 -30.03 16.26
N GLY A 313 -44.36 -28.88 16.40
CA GLY A 313 -44.04 -28.29 17.71
C GLY A 313 -43.19 -29.20 18.60
N CYS A 314 -42.14 -29.83 18.05
CA CYS A 314 -41.35 -30.83 18.75
C CYS A 314 -40.65 -30.28 19.99
N ASN A 315 -40.63 -31.02 21.11
CA ASN A 315 -39.88 -30.67 22.34
C ASN A 315 -38.39 -30.56 22.11
N LYS A 316 -37.83 -31.26 21.08
CA LYS A 316 -36.47 -31.13 20.60
C LYS A 316 -36.51 -30.78 19.12
N CYS A 317 -36.63 -29.48 18.85
CA CYS A 317 -36.67 -28.97 17.49
C CYS A 317 -35.26 -28.90 16.86
N ALA A 318 -35.04 -29.60 15.75
CA ALA A 318 -33.75 -29.59 15.04
C ALA A 318 -33.40 -28.21 14.48
N ILE A 319 -34.41 -27.40 14.11
CA ILE A 319 -34.23 -26.04 13.60
C ILE A 319 -33.85 -25.09 14.74
N GLU A 320 -34.56 -25.12 15.87
CA GLU A 320 -34.23 -24.32 17.05
C GLU A 320 -32.79 -24.63 17.55
N THR A 321 -32.47 -25.91 17.68
CA THR A 321 -31.12 -26.34 18.10
C THR A 321 -30.06 -25.94 17.09
N GLY A 322 -30.35 -26.06 15.79
CA GLY A 322 -29.43 -25.80 14.68
C GLY A 322 -29.29 -24.33 14.29
N CYS A 323 -30.12 -23.41 14.78
CA CYS A 323 -30.05 -22.00 14.45
C CYS A 323 -28.78 -21.36 15.03
N PRO A 324 -27.83 -20.87 14.21
CA PRO A 324 -26.53 -20.37 14.69
C PRO A 324 -26.65 -19.09 15.49
N ILE A 325 -27.68 -18.27 15.25
CA ILE A 325 -27.95 -17.00 15.95
C ILE A 325 -29.05 -17.13 17.01
N LYS A 326 -29.58 -18.35 17.24
CA LYS A 326 -30.52 -18.69 18.34
C LYS A 326 -31.84 -17.95 18.33
N ILE A 327 -32.31 -17.46 17.17
CA ILE A 327 -33.59 -16.75 17.04
C ILE A 327 -34.78 -17.66 16.75
N ALA A 328 -34.56 -18.83 16.14
CA ALA A 328 -35.61 -19.80 15.91
C ALA A 328 -36.04 -20.44 17.25
N LYS A 329 -37.31 -20.39 17.56
CA LYS A 329 -37.87 -20.89 18.83
C LYS A 329 -39.16 -21.67 18.60
N VAL A 330 -39.43 -22.66 19.43
CA VAL A 330 -40.74 -23.29 19.50
C VAL A 330 -41.53 -22.55 20.58
N ILE A 331 -42.62 -21.90 20.19
CA ILE A 331 -43.53 -21.13 21.05
C ILE A 331 -44.93 -21.68 20.81
N ASP A 332 -45.64 -22.01 21.88
CA ASP A 332 -47.04 -22.55 21.85
C ASP A 332 -47.18 -23.71 20.84
N GLY A 333 -46.21 -24.62 20.83
CA GLY A 333 -46.22 -25.81 19.97
C GLY A 333 -46.02 -25.53 18.50
N LYS A 334 -45.48 -24.36 18.10
CA LYS A 334 -45.12 -24.04 16.72
C LYS A 334 -43.73 -23.40 16.65
N LEU A 335 -43.02 -23.66 15.55
CA LEU A 335 -41.77 -22.99 15.26
C LEU A 335 -42.04 -21.56 14.84
N VAL A 336 -41.37 -20.61 15.51
CA VAL A 336 -41.37 -19.19 15.18
C VAL A 336 -39.94 -18.76 14.80
N ILE A 337 -39.80 -18.10 13.67
CA ILE A 337 -38.57 -17.47 13.20
C ILE A 337 -38.89 -16.00 12.92
N PRO A 338 -38.53 -15.05 13.82
CA PRO A 338 -38.75 -13.65 13.57
C PRO A 338 -38.00 -13.19 12.31
N GLU A 339 -38.74 -12.63 11.37
CA GLU A 339 -38.19 -12.24 10.05
C GLU A 339 -37.12 -11.16 10.19
N ASP A 340 -37.40 -10.11 10.99
CA ASP A 340 -36.49 -8.98 11.22
C ASP A 340 -35.17 -9.40 11.89
N ALA A 341 -35.20 -10.44 12.71
CA ALA A 341 -34.02 -10.94 13.41
C ALA A 341 -33.26 -12.02 12.60
N CYS A 342 -33.89 -12.57 11.56
CA CYS A 342 -33.29 -13.62 10.75
C CYS A 342 -32.21 -13.05 9.81
N ASN A 343 -31.00 -13.61 9.88
CA ASN A 343 -29.92 -13.25 8.95
C ASN A 343 -29.96 -14.01 7.61
N HIS A 344 -30.99 -14.80 7.37
CA HIS A 344 -31.22 -15.57 6.14
C HIS A 344 -30.04 -16.45 5.72
N CYS A 345 -29.40 -17.15 6.67
CA CYS A 345 -28.24 -18.00 6.40
C CYS A 345 -28.61 -19.37 5.80
N GLY A 346 -29.89 -19.71 5.70
CA GLY A 346 -30.39 -20.95 5.12
C GLY A 346 -30.11 -22.25 5.93
N ARG A 347 -29.50 -22.15 7.13
CA ARG A 347 -29.07 -23.33 7.90
C ARG A 347 -30.23 -24.20 8.40
N CYS A 348 -31.42 -23.66 8.44
CA CYS A 348 -32.65 -24.36 8.84
C CYS A 348 -33.30 -25.14 7.68
N VAL A 349 -32.99 -24.79 6.43
CA VAL A 349 -33.56 -25.41 5.23
C VAL A 349 -33.18 -26.89 5.18
N GLY A 350 -34.19 -27.76 5.00
CA GLY A 350 -34.04 -29.22 4.93
C GLY A 350 -33.66 -29.88 6.27
N LYS A 351 -33.70 -29.17 7.42
CA LYS A 351 -33.32 -29.74 8.72
C LYS A 351 -34.50 -30.34 9.50
N CYS A 352 -35.71 -29.95 9.16
CA CYS A 352 -36.89 -30.52 9.80
C CYS A 352 -37.23 -31.90 9.18
N PRO A 353 -37.27 -32.97 9.96
CA PRO A 353 -37.61 -34.29 9.43
C PRO A 353 -39.07 -34.39 8.95
N PHE A 354 -39.91 -33.42 9.35
CA PHE A 354 -41.32 -33.37 8.95
C PHE A 354 -41.58 -32.37 7.80
N GLY A 355 -40.52 -31.76 7.26
CA GLY A 355 -40.66 -30.87 6.12
C GLY A 355 -41.16 -29.45 6.44
N ALA A 356 -41.08 -28.99 7.70
CA ALA A 356 -41.55 -27.63 8.05
C ALA A 356 -40.75 -26.48 7.38
N ILE A 357 -39.51 -26.73 6.93
CA ILE A 357 -38.75 -25.80 6.07
C ILE A 357 -38.07 -26.65 4.96
N PRO A 358 -38.82 -27.06 3.92
CA PRO A 358 -38.28 -27.93 2.89
C PRO A 358 -37.33 -27.22 1.93
N THR A 359 -37.56 -25.91 1.68
CA THR A 359 -36.83 -25.08 0.71
C THR A 359 -36.53 -23.71 1.26
N GLY A 360 -35.72 -22.97 0.53
CA GLY A 360 -35.48 -21.53 0.79
C GLY A 360 -35.29 -20.78 -0.54
N ILE A 361 -35.63 -19.50 -0.52
CA ILE A 361 -35.46 -18.60 -1.65
C ILE A 361 -34.05 -18.01 -1.58
N TYR A 362 -33.24 -18.23 -2.61
CA TYR A 362 -31.93 -17.63 -2.73
C TYR A 362 -32.03 -16.16 -3.13
N GLY A 363 -31.13 -15.33 -2.61
CA GLY A 363 -31.10 -13.92 -2.92
C GLY A 363 -29.82 -13.24 -2.46
N TYR A 364 -29.81 -11.95 -2.63
CA TYR A 364 -28.68 -11.08 -2.32
C TYR A 364 -29.17 -9.91 -1.45
N LYS A 365 -28.58 -9.76 -0.28
CA LYS A 365 -28.69 -8.53 0.51
C LYS A 365 -27.64 -7.56 0.03
N VAL A 366 -28.01 -6.35 -0.36
CA VAL A 366 -27.10 -5.26 -0.69
C VAL A 366 -26.99 -4.31 0.51
N VAL A 367 -25.76 -3.96 0.86
CA VAL A 367 -25.45 -2.95 1.89
C VAL A 367 -24.62 -1.84 1.26
N ILE A 368 -24.92 -0.59 1.59
CA ILE A 368 -24.27 0.60 1.02
C ILE A 368 -23.72 1.53 2.09
N GLY A 369 -22.68 2.32 1.77
CA GLY A 369 -22.14 3.34 2.65
C GLY A 369 -21.19 2.82 3.72
N GLY A 370 -20.73 1.58 3.61
CA GLY A 370 -19.72 1.06 4.51
C GLY A 370 -18.35 1.70 4.29
N ARG A 371 -17.60 1.82 5.38
CA ARG A 371 -16.29 2.47 5.38
C ARG A 371 -15.39 1.92 6.47
N TRP A 372 -14.13 1.66 6.12
CA TRP A 372 -13.08 1.32 7.06
C TRP A 372 -11.82 2.15 6.81
N GLY A 373 -11.30 2.82 7.84
CA GLY A 373 -10.14 3.69 7.77
C GLY A 373 -10.07 4.65 8.96
N LYS A 374 -9.57 5.88 8.76
CA LYS A 374 -9.50 6.92 9.81
C LYS A 374 -10.87 7.22 10.44
N LYS A 375 -11.93 7.14 9.65
CA LYS A 375 -13.32 7.07 10.11
C LYS A 375 -13.84 5.70 9.70
N SER A 376 -14.66 5.08 10.52
CA SER A 376 -15.38 3.83 10.23
C SER A 376 -16.87 4.09 10.20
N ALA A 377 -17.57 3.38 9.32
CA ALA A 377 -19.03 3.36 9.27
C ALA A 377 -19.45 1.97 8.78
N GLU A 378 -20.48 1.42 9.40
CA GLU A 378 -21.12 0.21 8.91
C GLU A 378 -22.16 0.58 7.86
N GLY A 379 -22.16 -0.13 6.74
CA GLY A 379 -23.14 0.05 5.67
C GLY A 379 -24.52 -0.37 6.10
N LYS A 380 -25.53 0.34 5.60
CA LYS A 380 -26.94 0.01 5.83
C LYS A 380 -27.47 -0.85 4.67
N ALA A 381 -28.27 -1.84 5.01
CA ALA A 381 -28.94 -2.68 4.02
C ALA A 381 -30.03 -1.87 3.30
N LEU A 382 -30.16 -2.11 1.99
CA LEU A 382 -31.36 -1.69 1.26
C LEU A 382 -32.54 -2.53 1.71
N ASP A 383 -33.71 -1.93 1.76
CA ASP A 383 -34.97 -2.57 2.18
C ASP A 383 -35.54 -3.48 1.08
N ARG A 384 -34.66 -4.34 0.54
CA ARG A 384 -34.98 -5.32 -0.48
C ARG A 384 -33.96 -6.45 -0.50
N ILE A 385 -34.42 -7.68 -0.64
CA ILE A 385 -33.60 -8.83 -1.06
C ILE A 385 -33.74 -8.98 -2.56
N PHE A 386 -32.63 -8.90 -3.29
CA PHE A 386 -32.57 -9.07 -4.72
C PHE A 386 -32.55 -10.56 -5.06
N THR A 387 -33.25 -10.99 -6.08
CA THR A 387 -33.39 -12.40 -6.43
C THR A 387 -32.56 -12.79 -7.65
N THR A 388 -32.10 -11.83 -8.41
CA THR A 388 -31.26 -12.07 -9.60
C THR A 388 -29.95 -11.32 -9.53
N LYS A 389 -28.93 -11.88 -10.16
CA LYS A 389 -27.60 -11.27 -10.30
C LYS A 389 -27.67 -9.92 -11.02
N GLU A 390 -28.48 -9.82 -12.06
CA GLU A 390 -28.61 -8.62 -12.89
C GLU A 390 -29.22 -7.44 -12.10
N GLU A 391 -30.20 -7.69 -11.23
CA GLU A 391 -30.71 -6.64 -10.33
C GLU A 391 -29.62 -6.06 -9.44
N VAL A 392 -28.74 -6.93 -8.90
CA VAL A 392 -27.60 -6.50 -8.04
C VAL A 392 -26.59 -5.67 -8.85
N LEU A 393 -26.25 -6.12 -10.06
CA LEU A 393 -25.31 -5.41 -10.95
C LEU A 393 -25.87 -4.06 -11.39
N SER A 394 -27.15 -4.00 -11.75
CA SER A 394 -27.85 -2.73 -12.05
C SER A 394 -27.82 -1.77 -10.84
N THR A 395 -28.10 -2.28 -9.63
CA THR A 395 -28.07 -1.47 -8.40
C THR A 395 -26.65 -0.97 -8.10
N LEU A 396 -25.62 -1.79 -8.36
CA LEU A 396 -24.22 -1.37 -8.22
C LEU A 396 -23.88 -0.24 -9.20
N GLU A 397 -24.32 -0.35 -10.45
CA GLU A 397 -24.11 0.70 -11.45
C GLU A 397 -24.76 2.02 -11.01
N LYS A 398 -26.01 1.96 -10.57
CA LYS A 398 -26.73 3.12 -10.01
C LYS A 398 -25.96 3.74 -8.84
N ALA A 399 -25.43 2.93 -7.91
CA ALA A 399 -24.66 3.44 -6.78
C ALA A 399 -23.38 4.17 -7.22
N ILE A 400 -22.68 3.67 -8.25
CA ILE A 400 -21.52 4.34 -8.84
C ILE A 400 -21.95 5.67 -9.50
N LEU A 401 -23.07 5.69 -10.23
CA LEU A 401 -23.59 6.89 -10.90
C LEU A 401 -24.07 7.94 -9.89
N VAL A 402 -24.82 7.56 -8.84
CA VAL A 402 -25.20 8.47 -7.75
C VAL A 402 -23.96 9.08 -7.11
N PHE A 403 -22.95 8.25 -6.80
CA PHE A 403 -21.72 8.76 -6.22
C PHE A 403 -20.95 9.68 -7.16
N ARG A 404 -20.92 9.35 -8.47
CA ARG A 404 -20.29 10.18 -9.49
C ARG A 404 -20.95 11.53 -9.67
N GLU A 405 -22.29 11.57 -9.70
CA GLU A 405 -23.10 12.77 -9.92
C GLU A 405 -23.18 13.66 -8.67
N GLN A 406 -23.46 13.06 -7.51
CA GLN A 406 -23.87 13.80 -6.32
C GLN A 406 -22.80 13.86 -5.22
N GLY A 407 -21.73 13.08 -5.36
CA GLY A 407 -20.60 13.12 -4.41
C GLY A 407 -19.69 14.32 -4.66
N GLN A 408 -19.14 14.89 -3.59
CA GLN A 408 -18.18 15.99 -3.65
C GLN A 408 -16.74 15.45 -3.62
N THR A 409 -15.80 16.12 -4.30
CA THR A 409 -14.39 15.69 -4.33
C THR A 409 -13.83 15.53 -2.93
N GLY A 410 -13.29 14.33 -2.64
CA GLY A 410 -12.77 13.96 -1.32
C GLY A 410 -13.79 13.27 -0.41
N GLU A 411 -15.09 13.34 -0.69
CA GLU A 411 -16.09 12.56 0.03
C GLU A 411 -15.96 11.06 -0.26
N ARG A 412 -16.14 10.24 0.76
CA ARG A 412 -16.43 8.82 0.58
C ARG A 412 -17.94 8.64 0.31
N PHE A 413 -18.34 7.54 -0.29
CA PHE A 413 -19.75 7.27 -0.56
C PHE A 413 -20.60 7.31 0.72
N SER A 414 -20.05 6.89 1.85
CA SER A 414 -20.70 7.04 3.17
C SER A 414 -21.00 8.50 3.54
N ASP A 415 -20.04 9.41 3.26
CA ASP A 415 -20.23 10.84 3.56
C ASP A 415 -21.29 11.44 2.62
N THR A 416 -21.30 11.02 1.36
CA THR A 416 -22.34 11.42 0.38
C THR A 416 -23.74 10.94 0.83
N ILE A 417 -23.87 9.67 1.25
CA ILE A 417 -25.13 9.12 1.77
C ILE A 417 -25.59 9.86 3.03
N GLU A 418 -24.67 10.17 3.94
CA GLU A 418 -24.98 10.92 5.15
C GLU A 418 -25.53 12.31 4.83
N ARG A 419 -24.94 13.02 3.86
CA ARG A 419 -25.36 14.36 3.42
C ARG A 419 -26.68 14.35 2.67
N LEU A 420 -26.95 13.37 1.81
CA LEU A 420 -28.17 13.27 1.01
C LEU A 420 -29.35 12.63 1.76
N GLY A 421 -29.05 11.88 2.82
CA GLY A 421 -29.99 11.02 3.53
C GLY A 421 -30.13 9.63 2.89
N PHE A 422 -30.04 8.58 3.74
CA PHE A 422 -30.08 7.18 3.30
C PHE A 422 -31.34 6.87 2.46
N VAL A 423 -32.52 7.27 2.94
CA VAL A 423 -33.80 7.00 2.26
C VAL A 423 -33.84 7.59 0.85
N ASN A 424 -33.29 8.80 0.66
CA ASN A 424 -33.25 9.44 -0.64
C ASN A 424 -32.30 8.72 -1.61
N VAL A 425 -31.14 8.25 -1.11
CA VAL A 425 -30.21 7.47 -1.93
C VAL A 425 -30.81 6.12 -2.26
N GLU A 426 -31.39 5.43 -1.29
CA GLU A 426 -32.07 4.14 -1.49
C GLU A 426 -33.16 4.23 -2.58
N ALA A 427 -34.02 5.25 -2.51
CA ALA A 427 -35.06 5.47 -3.54
C ALA A 427 -34.47 5.60 -4.95
N GLN A 428 -33.33 6.30 -5.09
CA GLN A 428 -32.63 6.41 -6.38
C GLN A 428 -32.03 5.09 -6.85
N LEU A 429 -31.58 4.23 -5.92
CA LEU A 429 -31.03 2.92 -6.29
C LEU A 429 -32.09 1.89 -6.64
N LEU A 430 -33.32 2.05 -6.12
CA LEU A 430 -34.44 1.14 -6.36
C LEU A 430 -35.29 1.50 -7.60
N ASN A 431 -35.04 2.66 -8.22
CA ASN A 431 -35.61 3.03 -9.52
C ASN A 431 -34.54 3.06 -10.64
N ASP A 432 -34.92 3.26 -11.90
CA ASP A 432 -34.00 3.22 -13.06
C ASP A 432 -33.70 4.60 -13.68
N ASP A 433 -34.18 5.69 -13.09
CA ASP A 433 -34.07 7.04 -13.65
C ASP A 433 -32.62 7.46 -13.90
N ILE A 434 -31.72 7.11 -12.98
CA ILE A 434 -30.30 7.49 -13.09
C ILE A 434 -29.59 6.76 -14.24
N LEU A 435 -30.00 5.54 -14.57
CA LEU A 435 -29.44 4.78 -15.71
C LEU A 435 -29.73 5.44 -17.04
N ALA A 436 -30.88 6.09 -17.19
CA ALA A 436 -31.24 6.81 -18.41
C ALA A 436 -30.31 8.01 -18.70
N ARG A 437 -29.64 8.54 -17.65
CA ARG A 437 -28.69 9.66 -17.73
C ARG A 437 -27.22 9.25 -17.61
N LYS A 438 -26.92 7.96 -17.74
CA LYS A 438 -25.58 7.40 -17.55
C LYS A 438 -24.50 8.16 -18.31
N ASP A 439 -24.67 8.34 -19.61
CA ASP A 439 -23.66 8.96 -20.47
C ASP A 439 -23.44 10.45 -20.11
N GLU A 440 -24.51 11.17 -19.77
CA GLU A 440 -24.45 12.53 -19.26
C GLU A 440 -23.62 12.59 -17.96
N ILE A 441 -23.93 11.73 -16.98
CA ILE A 441 -23.26 11.68 -15.68
C ILE A 441 -21.78 11.35 -15.83
N ILE A 442 -21.43 10.39 -16.69
CA ILE A 442 -20.04 9.98 -16.92
C ILE A 442 -19.27 11.11 -17.64
N GLY A 443 -19.88 11.79 -18.59
CA GLY A 443 -19.28 12.90 -19.33
C GLY A 443 -19.14 14.21 -18.55
N ALA A 444 -19.92 14.40 -17.49
CA ALA A 444 -19.87 15.60 -16.66
C ALA A 444 -18.57 15.71 -15.87
N GLN A 445 -18.19 16.95 -15.49
CA GLN A 445 -17.07 17.15 -14.55
C GLN A 445 -17.47 16.71 -13.13
N VAL A 446 -16.53 16.09 -12.41
CA VAL A 446 -16.72 15.79 -10.98
C VAL A 446 -16.81 17.12 -10.20
N HIS A 447 -17.76 17.23 -9.28
CA HIS A 447 -17.88 18.42 -8.44
C HIS A 447 -16.60 18.65 -7.63
N LEU A 448 -15.84 19.67 -8.06
CA LEU A 448 -14.58 20.08 -7.40
C LEU A 448 -14.92 21.02 -6.26
N THR A 449 -15.03 20.50 -5.07
CA THR A 449 -14.91 21.27 -3.84
C THR A 449 -13.55 20.94 -3.22
N GLY A 450 -12.76 21.96 -2.91
CA GLY A 450 -11.36 21.86 -2.53
C GLY A 450 -11.05 20.83 -1.45
N GLY A 451 -10.75 19.63 -1.83
CA GLY A 451 -10.36 18.51 -1.00
C GLY A 451 -9.18 17.75 -1.63
N ALA A 452 -8.25 17.28 -0.79
CA ALA A 452 -7.13 16.48 -1.25
C ALA A 452 -7.63 15.16 -1.84
N THR A 453 -7.41 14.97 -3.14
CA THR A 453 -7.57 13.66 -3.79
C THR A 453 -6.54 12.69 -3.22
N CYS A 454 -6.96 11.45 -2.91
CA CYS A 454 -6.05 10.36 -2.52
C CYS A 454 -5.02 10.04 -3.61
#